data_5f1b7309c2771a4a7a76b4e073f3ccca
#
_entry.id   5f1b7309c2771a4a7a76b4e073f3ccca
#
_cell.length_a   1.000
_cell.length_b   1.000
_cell.length_c   1.000
_cell.angle_alpha   90.00
_cell.angle_beta   90.00
_cell.angle_gamma   90.00
#
_symmetry.space_group_name_H-M   'P 1'
#
loop_
_entity.id
_entity.type
_entity.pdbx_description
1 polymer ?
#
loop_
_entity_poly.entity_id
_entity_poly.type
_entity_poly.pdbx_seq_one_letter_code
_entity_poly.pdbx_strand_id
1 'polypeptide(L)'
;METRLESTSGRIAFFAVMTALTTIANLIMVPMPQPLAEYDLSPVLTYTLGVLVSPGPAAAIVATAMMLGTGYKVMTFGFPIVFVPGAMLVRGLEAALISVVVRTRPPAETKTVTRLEIIAMTVGVVFETLGFFVLDWYLFGWAVALTVLPTIVDAVFIPVAIGVVAAIRGRLGVIRLF
;
A
#
# COMPACT_ATOMS: atom_id res chain seq x y z
N MET A 1 7.41 29.63 2.09
CA MET A 1 8.26 28.88 3.03
C MET A 1 8.21 27.42 2.56
N GLU A 2 9.22 26.98 1.80
CA GLU A 2 9.29 25.57 1.39
C GLU A 2 9.34 24.71 2.63
N THR A 3 8.44 23.73 2.70
CA THR A 3 8.51 22.76 3.80
C THR A 3 9.79 21.94 3.67
N ARG A 4 10.41 21.57 4.78
CA ARG A 4 11.63 20.71 4.76
C ARG A 4 11.47 19.45 3.91
N LEU A 5 10.24 19.01 3.69
CA LEU A 5 9.91 17.84 2.87
C LEU A 5 10.01 18.11 1.36
N GLU A 6 10.03 19.38 0.92
CA GLU A 6 10.18 19.74 -0.51
C GLU A 6 11.62 19.75 -0.97
N SER A 7 12.58 19.82 -0.04
CA SER A 7 14.00 19.70 -0.36
C SER A 7 14.35 18.29 -0.85
N THR A 8 15.35 18.15 -1.72
CA THR A 8 15.82 16.85 -2.21
C THR A 8 16.18 15.90 -1.05
N SER A 9 16.90 16.40 -0.06
CA SER A 9 17.27 15.62 1.14
C SER A 9 16.05 15.19 1.94
N GLY A 10 15.05 16.07 2.08
CA GLY A 10 13.79 15.75 2.75
C GLY A 10 12.99 14.66 2.03
N ARG A 11 12.94 14.71 0.70
CA ARG A 11 12.27 13.67 -0.12
C ARG A 11 12.97 12.32 0.01
N ILE A 12 14.30 12.29 -0.04
CA ILE A 12 15.09 11.06 0.14
C ILE A 12 14.86 10.48 1.54
N ALA A 13 14.92 11.31 2.59
CA ALA A 13 14.68 10.87 3.96
C ALA A 13 13.25 10.34 4.13
N PHE A 14 12.25 11.03 3.57
CA PHE A 14 10.86 10.58 3.58
C PHE A 14 10.71 9.22 2.88
N PHE A 15 11.29 9.07 1.68
CA PHE A 15 11.27 7.82 0.94
C PHE A 15 11.87 6.67 1.77
N ALA A 16 13.05 6.87 2.34
CA ALA A 16 13.74 5.85 3.15
C ALA A 16 12.92 5.45 4.38
N VAL A 17 12.40 6.43 5.13
CA VAL A 17 11.61 6.18 6.34
C VAL A 17 10.30 5.47 6.00
N MET A 18 9.58 5.91 4.98
CA MET A 18 8.31 5.29 4.60
C MET A 18 8.51 3.88 4.02
N THR A 19 9.58 3.66 3.27
CA THR A 19 9.96 2.31 2.81
C THR A 19 10.24 1.39 4.01
N ALA A 20 11.03 1.84 4.98
CA ALA A 20 11.32 1.05 6.18
C ALA A 20 10.05 0.74 6.99
N LEU A 21 9.20 1.74 7.22
CA LEU A 21 7.94 1.54 7.96
C LEU A 21 7.01 0.56 7.23
N THR A 22 6.87 0.69 5.90
CA THR A 22 6.03 -0.20 5.10
C THR A 22 6.60 -1.62 5.09
N THR A 23 7.94 -1.77 5.03
CA THR A 23 8.60 -3.08 5.16
C THR A 23 8.32 -3.72 6.52
N ILE A 24 8.45 -2.96 7.61
CA ILE A 24 8.15 -3.47 8.95
C ILE A 24 6.68 -3.87 9.04
N ALA A 25 5.76 -3.06 8.55
CA ALA A 25 4.33 -3.37 8.53
C ALA A 25 4.03 -4.65 7.73
N ASN A 26 4.73 -4.89 6.61
CA ASN A 26 4.62 -6.12 5.83
C ASN A 26 5.16 -7.35 6.58
N LEU A 27 6.10 -7.18 7.50
CA LEU A 27 6.63 -8.27 8.33
C LEU A 27 5.76 -8.59 9.56
N ILE A 28 4.83 -7.69 9.92
CA ILE A 28 3.86 -7.95 10.99
C ILE A 28 2.70 -8.75 10.40
N MET A 29 2.87 -10.07 10.41
CA MET A 29 1.88 -11.00 9.86
C MET A 29 0.75 -11.25 10.86
N VAL A 30 -0.48 -11.21 10.36
CA VAL A 30 -1.66 -11.64 11.09
C VAL A 30 -1.84 -13.14 10.83
N PRO A 31 -1.82 -14.00 11.86
CA PRO A 31 -1.99 -15.44 11.68
C PRO A 31 -3.36 -15.74 11.05
N MET A 32 -3.33 -16.43 9.91
CA MET A 32 -4.52 -16.93 9.23
C MET A 32 -4.44 -18.43 9.05
N PRO A 33 -5.58 -19.15 9.05
CA PRO A 33 -5.57 -20.58 8.79
C PRO A 33 -4.99 -20.89 7.41
N GLN A 34 -3.97 -21.75 7.37
CA GLN A 34 -3.43 -22.25 6.10
C GLN A 34 -4.51 -23.02 5.29
N PRO A 35 -4.54 -22.94 3.96
CA PRO A 35 -3.56 -22.34 3.05
C PRO A 35 -3.94 -20.92 2.57
N LEU A 36 -4.63 -20.15 3.39
CA LEU A 36 -5.13 -18.84 3.01
C LEU A 36 -4.02 -17.83 2.79
N ALA A 37 -4.35 -16.77 2.07
CA ALA A 37 -3.45 -15.67 1.80
C ALA A 37 -2.88 -15.08 3.09
N GLU A 38 -1.66 -14.59 3.00
CA GLU A 38 -0.99 -13.92 4.08
C GLU A 38 -1.56 -12.52 4.29
N TYR A 39 -1.91 -12.21 5.54
CA TYR A 39 -2.34 -10.88 5.93
C TYR A 39 -1.25 -10.17 6.73
N ASP A 40 -1.04 -8.90 6.44
CA ASP A 40 -0.08 -8.06 7.15
C ASP A 40 -0.61 -6.63 7.32
N LEU A 41 0.15 -5.77 7.98
CA LEU A 41 -0.29 -4.39 8.23
C LEU A 41 0.10 -3.40 7.12
N SER A 42 0.76 -3.85 6.05
CA SER A 42 1.21 -2.94 4.98
C SER A 42 0.08 -2.21 4.25
N PRO A 43 -1.17 -2.74 4.13
CA PRO A 43 -2.27 -2.01 3.51
C PRO A 43 -2.52 -0.64 4.14
N VAL A 44 -2.37 -0.51 5.46
CA VAL A 44 -2.54 0.78 6.15
C VAL A 44 -1.61 1.85 5.57
N LEU A 45 -0.34 1.49 5.34
CA LEU A 45 0.65 2.42 4.79
C LEU A 45 0.50 2.58 3.29
N THR A 46 0.15 1.53 2.56
CA THR A 46 -0.14 1.59 1.12
C THR A 46 -1.28 2.59 0.84
N TYR A 47 -2.39 2.50 1.59
CA TYR A 47 -3.51 3.44 1.45
C TYR A 47 -3.12 4.85 1.86
N THR A 48 -2.40 5.00 2.97
CA THR A 48 -1.91 6.29 3.45
C THR A 48 -1.01 6.96 2.41
N LEU A 49 -0.06 6.23 1.84
CA LEU A 49 0.84 6.71 0.79
C LEU A 49 0.07 7.04 -0.49
N GLY A 50 -0.85 6.18 -0.91
CA GLY A 50 -1.70 6.42 -2.08
C GLY A 50 -2.51 7.70 -1.97
N VAL A 51 -3.00 8.05 -0.77
CA VAL A 51 -3.76 9.29 -0.54
C VAL A 51 -2.86 10.52 -0.47
N LEU A 52 -1.73 10.44 0.22
CA LEU A 52 -0.89 11.60 0.53
C LEU A 52 0.17 11.90 -0.52
N VAL A 53 0.72 10.88 -1.18
CA VAL A 53 1.91 10.98 -2.04
C VAL A 53 1.54 10.85 -3.51
N SER A 54 2.29 11.49 -4.41
CA SER A 54 2.07 11.38 -5.87
C SER A 54 2.27 9.93 -6.38
N PRO A 55 1.66 9.55 -7.52
CA PRO A 55 1.58 8.14 -7.95
C PRO A 55 2.94 7.46 -8.09
N GLY A 56 3.91 8.12 -8.71
CA GLY A 56 5.25 7.55 -8.92
C GLY A 56 5.99 7.23 -7.62
N PRO A 57 6.21 8.25 -6.75
CA PRO A 57 6.82 8.02 -5.43
C PRO A 57 6.05 7.05 -4.54
N ALA A 58 4.70 7.08 -4.52
CA ALA A 58 3.91 6.12 -3.76
C ALA A 58 4.15 4.68 -4.23
N ALA A 59 4.08 4.45 -5.55
CA ALA A 59 4.39 3.16 -6.16
C ALA A 59 5.81 2.69 -5.82
N ALA A 60 6.79 3.57 -5.96
CA ALA A 60 8.20 3.23 -5.73
C ALA A 60 8.47 2.87 -4.26
N ILE A 61 7.92 3.62 -3.30
CA ILE A 61 8.05 3.32 -1.87
C ILE A 61 7.46 1.94 -1.57
N VAL A 62 6.21 1.70 -2.00
CA VAL A 62 5.51 0.45 -1.70
C VAL A 62 6.17 -0.73 -2.40
N ALA A 63 6.51 -0.61 -3.69
CA ALA A 63 7.20 -1.68 -4.42
C ALA A 63 8.55 -2.04 -3.78
N THR A 64 9.34 -1.05 -3.37
CA THR A 64 10.63 -1.30 -2.69
C THR A 64 10.41 -1.96 -1.33
N ALA A 65 9.39 -1.54 -0.58
CA ALA A 65 9.06 -2.16 0.70
C ALA A 65 8.62 -3.62 0.52
N MET A 66 7.82 -3.92 -0.50
CA MET A 66 7.41 -5.30 -0.83
C MET A 66 8.61 -6.14 -1.28
N MET A 67 9.54 -5.58 -2.05
CA MET A 67 10.77 -6.28 -2.40
C MET A 67 11.54 -6.72 -1.16
N LEU A 68 11.71 -5.83 -0.20
CA LEU A 68 12.46 -6.12 1.03
C LEU A 68 11.69 -7.06 1.95
N GLY A 69 10.41 -6.78 2.21
CA GLY A 69 9.59 -7.55 3.14
C GLY A 69 9.28 -8.95 2.62
N THR A 70 8.76 -9.07 1.39
CA THR A 70 8.48 -10.38 0.78
C THR A 70 9.77 -11.14 0.51
N GLY A 71 10.85 -10.44 0.11
CA GLY A 71 12.18 -11.06 -0.03
C GLY A 71 12.67 -11.69 1.28
N TYR A 72 12.52 -11.00 2.40
CA TYR A 72 12.82 -11.55 3.71
C TYR A 72 11.96 -12.79 4.03
N LYS A 73 10.66 -12.77 3.72
CA LYS A 73 9.76 -13.90 3.93
C LYS A 73 10.15 -15.12 3.07
N VAL A 74 10.57 -14.90 1.82
CA VAL A 74 11.13 -15.95 0.95
C VAL A 74 12.35 -16.62 1.62
N MET A 75 13.27 -15.82 2.13
CA MET A 75 14.51 -16.32 2.75
C MET A 75 14.27 -17.00 4.09
N THR A 76 13.28 -16.55 4.86
CA THR A 76 13.08 -17.01 6.24
C THR A 76 12.02 -18.10 6.35
N PHE A 77 10.94 -18.00 5.56
CA PHE A 77 9.79 -18.91 5.64
C PHE A 77 9.65 -19.83 4.43
N GLY A 78 10.54 -19.70 3.43
CA GLY A 78 10.55 -20.55 2.26
C GLY A 78 9.42 -20.26 1.26
N PHE A 79 8.89 -19.06 1.23
CA PHE A 79 7.90 -18.68 0.21
C PHE A 79 8.50 -18.76 -1.19
N PRO A 80 7.68 -19.04 -2.23
CA PRO A 80 8.15 -19.01 -3.61
C PRO A 80 8.70 -17.63 -3.99
N ILE A 81 9.91 -17.59 -4.59
CA ILE A 81 10.59 -16.34 -4.96
C ILE A 81 9.78 -15.48 -5.93
N VAL A 82 8.88 -16.10 -6.71
CA VAL A 82 8.01 -15.42 -7.67
C VAL A 82 7.02 -14.46 -7.00
N PHE A 83 6.75 -14.62 -5.70
CA PHE A 83 5.93 -13.66 -4.95
C PHE A 83 6.60 -12.30 -4.77
N VAL A 84 7.93 -12.22 -4.83
CA VAL A 84 8.63 -10.92 -4.71
C VAL A 84 8.24 -9.97 -5.85
N PRO A 85 8.48 -10.28 -7.12
CA PRO A 85 8.05 -9.40 -8.21
C PRO A 85 6.53 -9.24 -8.29
N GLY A 86 5.76 -10.27 -7.92
CA GLY A 86 4.30 -10.20 -7.86
C GLY A 86 3.80 -9.16 -6.87
N ALA A 87 4.28 -9.22 -5.62
CA ALA A 87 3.93 -8.26 -4.58
C ALA A 87 4.40 -6.83 -4.92
N MET A 88 5.61 -6.68 -5.46
CA MET A 88 6.11 -5.38 -5.93
C MET A 88 5.17 -4.75 -6.97
N LEU A 89 4.76 -5.54 -7.96
CA LEU A 89 3.92 -5.06 -9.06
C LEU A 89 2.52 -4.71 -8.55
N VAL A 90 1.85 -5.66 -7.91
CA VAL A 90 0.44 -5.49 -7.50
C VAL A 90 0.30 -4.38 -6.46
N ARG A 91 1.07 -4.42 -5.38
CA ARG A 91 1.01 -3.41 -4.29
C ARG A 91 1.53 -2.04 -4.74
N GLY A 92 2.58 -1.99 -5.57
CA GLY A 92 3.10 -0.73 -6.12
C GLY A 92 2.07 -0.06 -7.03
N LEU A 93 1.42 -0.81 -7.92
CA LEU A 93 0.36 -0.30 -8.78
C LEU A 93 -0.89 0.08 -8.01
N GLU A 94 -1.24 -0.65 -6.95
CA GLU A 94 -2.33 -0.30 -6.04
C GLU A 94 -2.12 1.10 -5.44
N ALA A 95 -0.96 1.37 -4.85
CA ALA A 95 -0.62 2.68 -4.30
C ALA A 95 -0.70 3.80 -5.36
N ALA A 96 -0.20 3.53 -6.57
CA ALA A 96 -0.29 4.46 -7.69
C ALA A 96 -1.74 4.71 -8.10
N LEU A 97 -2.56 3.67 -8.22
CA LEU A 97 -3.97 3.76 -8.59
C LEU A 97 -4.76 4.60 -7.60
N ILE A 98 -4.62 4.34 -6.30
CA ILE A 98 -5.23 5.14 -5.24
C ILE A 98 -4.85 6.61 -5.44
N SER A 99 -3.56 6.89 -5.63
CA SER A 99 -3.07 8.25 -5.80
C SER A 99 -3.61 8.93 -7.06
N VAL A 100 -3.71 8.21 -8.18
CA VAL A 100 -4.32 8.73 -9.41
C VAL A 100 -5.79 9.09 -9.18
N VAL A 101 -6.57 8.19 -8.59
CA VAL A 101 -8.00 8.42 -8.31
C VAL A 101 -8.20 9.62 -7.40
N VAL A 102 -7.40 9.72 -6.31
CA VAL A 102 -7.47 10.87 -5.39
C VAL A 102 -7.16 12.18 -6.09
N ARG A 103 -6.28 12.18 -7.10
CA ARG A 103 -5.86 13.38 -7.83
C ARG A 103 -6.78 13.79 -8.98
N THR A 104 -7.82 13.03 -9.28
CA THR A 104 -8.84 13.45 -10.26
C THR A 104 -9.59 14.70 -9.82
N ARG A 105 -9.53 15.05 -8.53
CA ARG A 105 -10.09 16.28 -7.97
C ARG A 105 -9.03 17.12 -7.27
N PRO A 106 -9.16 18.44 -7.25
CA PRO A 106 -8.28 19.30 -6.46
C PRO A 106 -8.33 18.89 -4.98
N PRO A 107 -7.24 19.13 -4.22
CA PRO A 107 -7.21 18.84 -2.80
C PRO A 107 -8.35 19.57 -2.08
N ALA A 108 -9.08 18.83 -1.26
CA ALA A 108 -10.03 19.45 -0.36
C ALA A 108 -9.27 20.24 0.72
N GLU A 109 -9.73 21.43 1.07
CA GLU A 109 -9.11 22.26 2.12
C GLU A 109 -9.35 21.71 3.53
N THR A 110 -9.88 20.49 3.62
CA THR A 110 -10.23 19.86 4.90
C THR A 110 -9.11 18.92 5.39
N LYS A 111 -8.88 18.95 6.70
CA LYS A 111 -7.97 17.99 7.37
C LYS A 111 -8.55 16.57 7.43
N THR A 112 -9.85 16.43 7.19
CA THR A 112 -10.55 15.14 7.20
C THR A 112 -10.42 14.42 5.86
N VAL A 113 -10.51 13.10 5.88
CA VAL A 113 -10.52 12.28 4.68
C VAL A 113 -11.84 12.46 3.92
N THR A 114 -11.76 12.66 2.63
CA THR A 114 -12.91 12.87 1.75
C THR A 114 -13.54 11.55 1.29
N ARG A 115 -14.80 11.61 0.84
CA ARG A 115 -15.47 10.43 0.24
C ARG A 115 -14.71 9.86 -0.96
N LEU A 116 -14.10 10.73 -1.78
CA LEU A 116 -13.31 10.28 -2.93
C LEU A 116 -12.07 9.46 -2.49
N GLU A 117 -11.42 9.86 -1.40
CA GLU A 117 -10.26 9.15 -0.87
C GLU A 117 -10.65 7.77 -0.30
N ILE A 118 -11.82 7.67 0.34
CA ILE A 118 -12.36 6.38 0.78
C ILE A 118 -12.67 5.48 -0.43
N ILE A 119 -13.32 6.03 -1.46
CA ILE A 119 -13.58 5.30 -2.71
C ILE A 119 -12.26 4.86 -3.36
N ALA A 120 -11.24 5.71 -3.39
CA ALA A 120 -9.94 5.38 -3.95
C ALA A 120 -9.27 4.22 -3.21
N MET A 121 -9.30 4.21 -1.87
CA MET A 121 -8.79 3.08 -1.07
C MET A 121 -9.59 1.80 -1.37
N THR A 122 -10.92 1.87 -1.47
CA THR A 122 -11.76 0.71 -1.82
C THR A 122 -11.43 0.17 -3.21
N VAL A 123 -11.23 1.06 -4.19
CA VAL A 123 -10.77 0.67 -5.54
C VAL A 123 -9.39 0.00 -5.47
N GLY A 124 -8.51 0.49 -4.60
CA GLY A 124 -7.20 -0.13 -4.34
C GLY A 124 -7.34 -1.58 -3.87
N VAL A 125 -8.16 -1.83 -2.85
CA VAL A 125 -8.43 -3.19 -2.33
C VAL A 125 -8.94 -4.13 -3.42
N VAL A 126 -9.91 -3.67 -4.22
CA VAL A 126 -10.46 -4.47 -5.33
C VAL A 126 -9.38 -4.76 -6.36
N PHE A 127 -8.58 -3.75 -6.72
CA PHE A 127 -7.47 -3.90 -7.66
C PHE A 127 -6.44 -4.91 -7.15
N GLU A 128 -6.06 -4.82 -5.89
CA GLU A 128 -5.12 -5.73 -5.24
C GLU A 128 -5.63 -7.17 -5.28
N THR A 129 -6.86 -7.39 -4.80
CA THR A 129 -7.48 -8.73 -4.78
C THR A 129 -7.52 -9.34 -6.18
N LEU A 130 -7.95 -8.57 -7.19
CA LEU A 130 -7.99 -9.03 -8.58
C LEU A 130 -6.59 -9.22 -9.16
N GLY A 131 -5.65 -8.33 -8.82
CA GLY A 131 -4.26 -8.41 -9.27
C GLY A 131 -3.57 -9.69 -8.80
N PHE A 132 -3.67 -10.01 -7.53
CA PHE A 132 -3.14 -11.28 -7.01
C PHE A 132 -3.91 -12.48 -7.54
N PHE A 133 -5.24 -12.40 -7.66
CA PHE A 133 -6.02 -13.47 -8.25
C PHE A 133 -5.55 -13.82 -9.67
N VAL A 134 -5.38 -12.82 -10.54
CA VAL A 134 -4.92 -13.03 -11.92
C VAL A 134 -3.48 -13.58 -11.94
N LEU A 135 -2.62 -13.03 -11.08
CA LEU A 135 -1.23 -13.48 -10.97
C LEU A 135 -1.14 -14.94 -10.55
N ASP A 136 -1.86 -15.32 -9.50
CA ASP A 136 -1.84 -16.68 -8.97
C ASP A 136 -2.54 -17.67 -9.91
N TRP A 137 -3.58 -17.23 -10.61
CA TRP A 137 -4.19 -18.04 -11.66
C TRP A 137 -3.18 -18.38 -12.77
N TYR A 138 -2.43 -17.38 -13.20
CA TYR A 138 -1.42 -17.59 -14.25
C TYR A 138 -0.25 -18.47 -13.79
N LEU A 139 0.22 -18.28 -12.56
CA LEU A 139 1.40 -18.98 -12.04
C LEU A 139 1.10 -20.37 -11.48
N PHE A 140 -0.03 -20.55 -10.81
CA PHE A 140 -0.33 -21.73 -9.99
C PHE A 140 -1.67 -22.38 -10.34
N GLY A 141 -2.46 -21.76 -11.21
CA GLY A 141 -3.76 -22.26 -11.64
C GLY A 141 -4.94 -21.82 -10.75
N TRP A 142 -6.14 -22.16 -11.22
CA TRP A 142 -7.40 -21.68 -10.66
C TRP A 142 -7.61 -21.97 -9.16
N ALA A 143 -7.24 -23.18 -8.73
CA ALA A 143 -7.47 -23.59 -7.35
C ALA A 143 -6.68 -22.72 -6.36
N VAL A 144 -5.44 -22.36 -6.69
CA VAL A 144 -4.61 -21.48 -5.86
C VAL A 144 -5.13 -20.04 -5.92
N ALA A 145 -5.52 -19.55 -7.10
CA ALA A 145 -6.07 -18.21 -7.26
C ALA A 145 -7.30 -17.96 -6.37
N LEU A 146 -8.17 -18.96 -6.18
CA LEU A 146 -9.32 -18.83 -5.30
C LEU A 146 -8.96 -18.57 -3.83
N THR A 147 -7.79 -19.02 -3.39
CA THR A 147 -7.34 -18.80 -2.01
C THR A 147 -6.95 -17.35 -1.72
N VAL A 148 -6.79 -16.53 -2.76
CA VAL A 148 -6.45 -15.10 -2.63
C VAL A 148 -7.69 -14.22 -2.47
N LEU A 149 -8.88 -14.67 -2.89
CA LEU A 149 -10.09 -13.86 -2.80
C LEU A 149 -10.38 -13.29 -1.39
N PRO A 150 -10.05 -13.98 -0.28
CA PRO A 150 -10.16 -13.40 1.05
C PRO A 150 -9.34 -12.13 1.29
N THR A 151 -8.36 -11.76 0.43
CA THR A 151 -7.63 -10.49 0.56
C THR A 151 -8.53 -9.25 0.51
N ILE A 152 -9.76 -9.37 -0.01
CA ILE A 152 -10.78 -8.31 0.09
C ILE A 152 -11.01 -7.85 1.55
N VAL A 153 -10.65 -8.67 2.55
CA VAL A 153 -10.70 -8.34 3.98
C VAL A 153 -9.73 -7.21 4.32
N ASP A 154 -8.73 -6.90 3.49
CA ASP A 154 -7.86 -5.74 3.66
C ASP A 154 -8.63 -4.41 3.70
N ALA A 155 -9.88 -4.40 3.22
CA ALA A 155 -10.81 -3.28 3.43
C ALA A 155 -10.99 -2.91 4.92
N VAL A 156 -10.75 -3.81 5.86
CA VAL A 156 -10.80 -3.55 7.31
C VAL A 156 -9.73 -2.54 7.75
N PHE A 157 -8.65 -2.39 6.98
CA PHE A 157 -7.60 -1.42 7.24
C PHE A 157 -7.92 0.00 6.75
N ILE A 158 -8.98 0.19 5.94
CA ILE A 158 -9.39 1.53 5.47
C ILE A 158 -9.69 2.48 6.64
N PRO A 159 -10.49 2.12 7.66
CA PRO A 159 -10.72 3.00 8.80
C PRO A 159 -9.43 3.38 9.54
N VAL A 160 -8.47 2.47 9.65
CA VAL A 160 -7.18 2.74 10.29
C VAL A 160 -6.38 3.73 9.45
N ALA A 161 -6.31 3.53 8.14
CA ALA A 161 -5.64 4.46 7.21
C ALA A 161 -6.28 5.85 7.24
N ILE A 162 -7.62 5.94 7.32
CA ILE A 162 -8.34 7.21 7.50
C ILE A 162 -7.84 7.94 8.75
N GLY A 163 -7.73 7.24 9.88
CA GLY A 163 -7.21 7.80 11.12
C GLY A 163 -5.78 8.31 10.98
N VAL A 164 -4.91 7.54 10.32
CA VAL A 164 -3.50 7.91 10.07
C VAL A 164 -3.42 9.14 9.16
N VAL A 165 -4.14 9.17 8.05
CA VAL A 165 -4.17 10.32 7.12
C VAL A 165 -4.67 11.57 7.84
N ALA A 166 -5.75 11.48 8.61
CA ALA A 166 -6.29 12.60 9.36
C ALA A 166 -5.30 13.11 10.42
N ALA A 167 -4.60 12.22 11.11
CA ALA A 167 -3.58 12.57 12.11
C ALA A 167 -2.38 13.29 11.46
N ILE A 168 -1.90 12.80 10.32
CA ILE A 168 -0.81 13.42 9.55
C ILE A 168 -1.21 14.82 9.10
N ARG A 169 -2.38 14.98 8.50
CA ARG A 169 -2.91 16.29 8.05
C ARG A 169 -3.11 17.26 9.21
N GLY A 170 -3.62 16.73 10.32
CA GLY A 170 -3.83 17.53 11.53
C GLY A 170 -2.55 18.10 12.15
N ARG A 171 -1.46 17.31 12.14
CA ARG A 171 -0.18 17.69 12.74
C ARG A 171 0.74 18.45 11.79
N LEU A 172 0.82 18.04 10.54
CA LEU A 172 1.77 18.62 9.59
C LEU A 172 1.15 19.73 8.74
N GLY A 173 -0.17 19.90 8.75
CA GLY A 173 -0.86 20.87 7.90
C GLY A 173 -0.74 20.56 6.40
N VAL A 174 -0.28 19.34 6.04
CA VAL A 174 -0.03 18.93 4.66
C VAL A 174 -1.20 18.11 4.16
N ILE A 175 -1.77 18.52 3.04
CA ILE A 175 -2.89 17.79 2.44
C ILE A 175 -2.40 16.75 1.44
N ARG A 176 -1.36 17.08 0.66
CA ARG A 176 -0.70 16.19 -0.30
C ARG A 176 0.81 16.46 -0.33
N LEU A 177 1.60 15.41 -0.60
CA LEU A 177 3.07 15.47 -0.71
C LEU A 177 3.48 15.17 -2.17
N PHE A 178 4.45 15.96 -2.66
CA PHE A 178 5.16 15.90 -3.96
C PHE A 178 4.25 15.81 -5.18
#